data_dcb6d0f930a418b8174636e8ee59792a
#
_entry.id   dcb6d0f930a418b8174636e8ee59792a
#
_cell.length_a   1.000
_cell.length_b   1.000
_cell.length_c   1.000
_cell.angle_alpha   90.00
_cell.angle_beta   90.00
_cell.angle_gamma   90.00
#
_symmetry.space_group_name_H-M   'P 1'
#
loop_
_entity.id
_entity.type
_entity.pdbx_description
1 polymer ?
#
loop_
_entity_poly.entity_id
_entity_poly.type
_entity_poly.pdbx_seq_one_letter_code
_entity_poly.pdbx_strand_id
1 'polypeptide(L)'
;MSVTTARGPADRKAGRTGRRPRYGQYALELVMIAVAVVFLFPVYALITLAMKDPRQIAESPLSLPSPPTFGNFGDAWSSASLGPALLNSTVITVVSLLLLIVVGSTGAYYLARCARGLGYGLYILFLLGIVLPFQLGMIPLYKLVDDLGWLGTYQGMVLFYTGIQLPFTVFLYTGFIRALPQDYAQAALIDGCNHRQAFTRIVFPLLRPITGTVIILNAVFIWNDFFTPLLYLGGSDKETVPVGIFAFVGQYVSDYGLVFAGLVLAALPILIVFVVLQRYVIKGFAGGLKG
;
A
#
# COMPACT_ATOMS: atom_id res chain seq x y z
N MET A 1 -78.47 -11.60 21.12
CA MET A 1 -77.73 -10.96 22.20
C MET A 1 -76.36 -10.55 21.66
N SER A 2 -76.23 -9.29 21.25
CA SER A 2 -75.02 -8.73 20.65
C SER A 2 -74.31 -7.96 21.74
N VAL A 3 -73.05 -8.35 22.02
CA VAL A 3 -72.19 -7.62 22.94
C VAL A 3 -71.21 -6.76 22.12
N THR A 4 -71.46 -5.47 22.10
CA THR A 4 -70.62 -4.44 21.49
C THR A 4 -69.52 -4.07 22.49
N THR A 5 -68.25 -4.43 22.20
CA THR A 5 -67.09 -3.98 22.96
C THR A 5 -66.57 -2.71 22.33
N ALA A 6 -66.71 -1.60 23.02
CA ALA A 6 -66.14 -0.29 22.71
C ALA A 6 -64.60 -0.33 22.85
N ARG A 7 -63.84 0.00 21.79
CA ARG A 7 -62.41 0.28 21.84
C ARG A 7 -62.20 1.73 22.25
N GLY A 8 -61.56 1.93 23.41
CA GLY A 8 -61.10 3.23 23.89
C GLY A 8 -59.95 3.79 23.02
N PRO A 9 -59.76 5.12 23.03
CA PRO A 9 -58.73 5.78 22.19
C PRO A 9 -57.33 5.47 22.68
N ALA A 10 -56.52 4.85 21.78
CA ALA A 10 -55.10 4.60 22.01
C ALA A 10 -54.34 5.91 22.11
N ASP A 11 -53.81 6.14 23.27
CA ASP A 11 -52.92 7.25 23.66
C ASP A 11 -51.64 7.22 22.79
N ARG A 12 -51.61 7.99 21.71
CA ARG A 12 -50.44 8.23 20.90
C ARG A 12 -49.48 9.14 21.68
N LYS A 13 -48.66 8.56 22.55
CA LYS A 13 -47.46 9.22 23.06
C LYS A 13 -46.51 9.46 21.90
N ALA A 14 -46.62 10.64 21.30
CA ALA A 14 -45.62 11.17 20.39
C ALA A 14 -44.29 11.26 21.14
N GLY A 15 -43.39 10.27 20.88
CA GLY A 15 -42.03 10.29 21.35
C GLY A 15 -41.31 11.52 20.79
N ARG A 16 -41.22 12.58 21.62
CA ARG A 16 -40.30 13.70 21.41
C ARG A 16 -38.87 13.10 21.39
N THR A 17 -38.37 12.79 20.22
CA THR A 17 -36.93 12.56 20.01
C THR A 17 -36.22 13.88 20.30
N GLY A 18 -35.82 14.05 21.55
CA GLY A 18 -34.99 15.19 21.97
C GLY A 18 -33.75 15.20 21.13
N ARG A 19 -33.61 16.18 20.25
CA ARG A 19 -32.35 16.48 19.57
C ARG A 19 -31.29 16.69 20.65
N ARG A 20 -30.47 15.68 20.91
CA ARG A 20 -29.28 15.82 21.76
C ARG A 20 -28.46 16.98 21.22
N PRO A 21 -27.97 17.90 22.07
CA PRO A 21 -27.17 19.03 21.62
C PRO A 21 -25.95 18.55 20.84
N ARG A 22 -25.77 19.07 19.63
CA ARG A 22 -24.70 18.70 18.68
C ARG A 22 -23.32 19.20 19.11
N TYR A 23 -23.14 19.76 20.30
CA TYR A 23 -21.87 20.31 20.78
C TYR A 23 -20.73 19.30 20.76
N GLY A 24 -20.96 18.03 21.09
CA GLY A 24 -19.97 16.98 21.00
C GLY A 24 -19.54 16.65 19.55
N GLN A 25 -20.46 16.82 18.59
CA GLN A 25 -20.13 16.62 17.17
C GLN A 25 -19.24 17.76 16.66
N TYR A 26 -19.57 19.02 16.99
CA TYR A 26 -18.73 20.16 16.59
C TYR A 26 -17.35 20.12 17.23
N ALA A 27 -17.25 19.70 18.49
CA ALA A 27 -15.96 19.52 19.17
C ALA A 27 -15.11 18.43 18.45
N LEU A 28 -15.73 17.30 18.07
CA LEU A 28 -15.07 16.26 17.31
C LEU A 28 -14.63 16.74 15.92
N GLU A 29 -15.48 17.46 15.19
CA GLU A 29 -15.16 18.06 13.89
C GLU A 29 -13.97 19.03 14.01
N LEU A 30 -13.92 19.87 15.03
CA LEU A 30 -12.83 20.80 15.28
C LEU A 30 -11.51 20.08 15.54
N VAL A 31 -11.54 19.01 16.35
CA VAL A 31 -10.37 18.16 16.59
C VAL A 31 -9.92 17.50 15.29
N MET A 32 -10.84 16.96 14.50
CA MET A 32 -10.49 16.35 13.21
C MET A 32 -9.88 17.35 12.22
N ILE A 33 -10.40 18.58 12.17
CA ILE A 33 -9.82 19.66 11.34
C ILE A 33 -8.41 20.01 11.84
N ALA A 34 -8.22 20.19 13.14
CA ALA A 34 -6.91 20.48 13.70
C ALA A 34 -5.90 19.38 13.38
N VAL A 35 -6.27 18.12 13.53
CA VAL A 35 -5.46 16.98 13.16
C VAL A 35 -5.15 16.99 11.65
N ALA A 36 -6.15 17.24 10.80
CA ALA A 36 -5.94 17.32 9.35
C ALA A 36 -4.94 18.43 8.97
N VAL A 37 -5.03 19.61 9.59
CA VAL A 37 -4.09 20.72 9.37
C VAL A 37 -2.66 20.32 9.75
N VAL A 38 -2.47 19.65 10.88
CA VAL A 38 -1.14 19.17 11.31
C VAL A 38 -0.56 18.18 10.31
N PHE A 39 -1.38 17.23 9.80
CA PHE A 39 -0.90 16.26 8.80
C PHE A 39 -0.69 16.86 7.41
N LEU A 40 -1.42 17.91 7.03
CA LEU A 40 -1.24 18.60 5.75
C LEU A 40 -0.06 19.57 5.76
N PHE A 41 0.39 20.03 6.93
CA PHE A 41 1.48 20.99 7.05
C PHE A 41 2.79 20.53 6.37
N PRO A 42 3.29 19.29 6.58
CA PRO A 42 4.48 18.81 5.87
C PRO A 42 4.31 18.79 4.35
N VAL A 43 3.13 18.44 3.86
CA VAL A 43 2.81 18.43 2.42
C VAL A 43 2.80 19.86 1.87
N TYR A 44 2.21 20.79 2.61
CA TYR A 44 2.25 22.21 2.28
C TYR A 44 3.69 22.73 2.19
N ALA A 45 4.51 22.44 3.21
CA ALA A 45 5.91 22.86 3.24
C ALA A 45 6.69 22.24 2.06
N LEU A 46 6.50 20.96 1.78
CA LEU A 46 7.14 20.25 0.67
C LEU A 46 6.85 20.95 -0.68
N ILE A 47 5.59 21.21 -0.98
CA ILE A 47 5.18 21.83 -2.25
C ILE A 47 5.63 23.30 -2.31
N THR A 48 5.47 24.03 -1.21
CA THR A 48 5.82 25.46 -1.14
C THR A 48 7.33 25.66 -1.33
N LEU A 49 8.17 24.87 -0.68
CA LEU A 49 9.63 24.97 -0.81
C LEU A 49 10.10 24.52 -2.21
N ALA A 50 9.48 23.52 -2.80
CA ALA A 50 9.78 23.08 -4.17
C ALA A 50 9.57 24.17 -5.23
N MET A 51 8.68 25.13 -4.95
CA MET A 51 8.31 26.23 -5.87
C MET A 51 8.98 27.57 -5.55
N LYS A 52 9.98 27.61 -4.66
CA LYS A 52 10.72 28.80 -4.27
C LYS A 52 12.15 28.80 -4.76
N ASP A 53 12.68 29.98 -5.01
CA ASP A 53 14.11 30.18 -5.19
C ASP A 53 14.85 30.23 -3.81
N PRO A 54 16.17 30.06 -3.78
CA PRO A 54 16.95 30.06 -2.53
C PRO A 54 16.79 31.32 -1.67
N ARG A 55 16.55 32.49 -2.29
CA ARG A 55 16.37 33.74 -1.55
C ARG A 55 15.04 33.78 -0.83
N GLN A 56 13.97 33.40 -1.50
CA GLN A 56 12.63 33.28 -0.89
C GLN A 56 12.60 32.29 0.25
N ILE A 57 13.36 31.19 0.14
CA ILE A 57 13.48 30.18 1.21
C ILE A 57 14.20 30.76 2.43
N ALA A 58 15.28 31.51 2.21
CA ALA A 58 16.06 32.13 3.29
C ALA A 58 15.29 33.23 4.03
N GLU A 59 14.52 34.06 3.30
CA GLU A 59 13.78 35.18 3.88
C GLU A 59 12.48 34.70 4.59
N SER A 60 11.73 33.78 4.00
CA SER A 60 10.45 33.33 4.54
C SER A 60 10.06 31.94 4.04
N PRO A 61 10.59 30.87 4.70
CA PRO A 61 10.42 29.50 4.22
C PRO A 61 8.95 29.03 4.14
N LEU A 62 8.10 29.50 5.04
CA LEU A 62 6.71 29.06 5.13
C LEU A 62 5.70 29.99 4.43
N SER A 63 6.11 31.12 3.86
CA SER A 63 5.21 31.96 3.05
C SER A 63 4.83 31.25 1.74
N LEU A 64 3.76 31.71 1.09
CA LEU A 64 3.47 31.29 -0.28
C LEU A 64 4.54 31.77 -1.26
N PRO A 65 4.92 30.97 -2.28
CA PRO A 65 5.89 31.37 -3.28
C PRO A 65 5.40 32.58 -4.09
N SER A 66 6.23 33.62 -4.21
CA SER A 66 5.86 34.84 -4.95
C SER A 66 7.10 35.50 -5.59
N PRO A 67 7.28 35.36 -6.92
CA PRO A 67 6.55 34.48 -7.84
C PRO A 67 6.91 33.00 -7.63
N PRO A 68 6.00 32.05 -7.98
CA PRO A 68 6.34 30.63 -7.96
C PRO A 68 7.30 30.30 -9.11
N THR A 69 8.33 29.49 -8.80
CA THR A 69 9.28 28.98 -9.80
C THR A 69 9.05 27.50 -10.05
N PHE A 70 9.03 27.10 -11.31
CA PHE A 70 8.92 25.69 -11.72
C PHE A 70 10.25 25.12 -12.24
N GLY A 71 11.30 25.97 -12.34
CA GLY A 71 12.62 25.57 -12.79
C GLY A 71 13.21 24.45 -11.95
N ASN A 72 13.01 24.51 -10.62
CA ASN A 72 13.49 23.47 -9.69
C ASN A 72 13.06 22.05 -10.07
N PHE A 73 11.87 21.88 -10.66
CA PHE A 73 11.40 20.54 -11.08
C PHE A 73 12.17 20.02 -12.30
N GLY A 74 12.47 20.90 -13.28
CA GLY A 74 13.28 20.55 -14.44
C GLY A 74 14.73 20.22 -14.06
N ASP A 75 15.30 21.04 -13.17
CA ASP A 75 16.65 20.87 -12.69
C ASP A 75 16.78 19.61 -11.83
N ALA A 76 15.82 19.34 -10.95
CA ALA A 76 15.78 18.11 -10.16
C ALA A 76 15.63 16.86 -11.04
N TRP A 77 14.77 16.93 -12.07
CA TRP A 77 14.58 15.82 -13.00
C TRP A 77 15.89 15.41 -13.69
N SER A 78 16.64 16.40 -14.19
CA SER A 78 17.90 16.15 -14.90
C SER A 78 19.05 15.80 -13.96
N SER A 79 19.21 16.56 -12.85
CA SER A 79 20.35 16.40 -11.94
C SER A 79 20.26 15.12 -11.11
N ALA A 80 19.06 14.70 -10.69
CA ALA A 80 18.86 13.46 -9.91
C ALA A 80 18.70 12.22 -10.80
N SER A 81 18.83 12.33 -12.12
CA SER A 81 18.58 11.23 -13.05
C SER A 81 17.26 10.50 -12.77
N LEU A 82 16.21 11.27 -12.43
CA LEU A 82 14.93 10.72 -11.94
C LEU A 82 14.24 9.84 -12.98
N GLY A 83 14.43 10.07 -14.27
CA GLY A 83 13.85 9.24 -15.33
C GLY A 83 14.22 7.77 -15.21
N PRO A 84 15.51 7.41 -15.29
CA PRO A 84 15.98 6.04 -15.05
C PRO A 84 15.58 5.48 -13.69
N ALA A 85 15.71 6.24 -12.59
CA ALA A 85 15.36 5.78 -11.26
C ALA A 85 13.87 5.46 -11.12
N LEU A 86 12.98 6.27 -11.70
CA LEU A 86 11.54 6.01 -11.76
C LEU A 86 11.21 4.76 -12.57
N LEU A 87 11.87 4.55 -13.71
CA LEU A 87 11.73 3.34 -14.52
C LEU A 87 12.14 2.10 -13.71
N ASN A 88 13.33 2.15 -13.07
CA ASN A 88 13.85 1.06 -12.26
C ASN A 88 12.90 0.69 -11.11
N SER A 89 12.47 1.70 -10.32
CA SER A 89 11.51 1.49 -9.24
C SER A 89 10.18 0.92 -9.74
N THR A 90 9.69 1.40 -10.89
CA THR A 90 8.44 0.92 -11.49
C THR A 90 8.58 -0.53 -11.94
N VAL A 91 9.65 -0.88 -12.65
CA VAL A 91 9.89 -2.26 -13.11
C VAL A 91 9.98 -3.22 -11.93
N ILE A 92 10.81 -2.89 -10.93
CA ILE A 92 10.98 -3.73 -9.73
C ILE A 92 9.63 -3.90 -9.03
N THR A 93 8.91 -2.82 -8.78
CA THR A 93 7.63 -2.86 -8.07
C THR A 93 6.58 -3.66 -8.83
N VAL A 94 6.37 -3.36 -10.12
CA VAL A 94 5.31 -4.01 -10.92
C VAL A 94 5.59 -5.50 -11.08
N VAL A 95 6.82 -5.89 -11.39
CA VAL A 95 7.16 -7.32 -11.60
C VAL A 95 7.06 -8.09 -10.29
N SER A 96 7.53 -7.52 -9.16
CA SER A 96 7.37 -8.13 -7.84
C SER A 96 5.89 -8.29 -7.46
N LEU A 97 5.05 -7.27 -7.70
CA LEU A 97 3.61 -7.34 -7.45
C LEU A 97 2.93 -8.41 -8.29
N LEU A 98 3.27 -8.55 -9.57
CA LEU A 98 2.71 -9.60 -10.43
C LEU A 98 3.06 -10.99 -9.89
N LEU A 99 4.31 -11.22 -9.50
CA LEU A 99 4.72 -12.48 -8.89
C LEU A 99 4.00 -12.73 -7.55
N LEU A 100 3.93 -11.74 -6.69
CA LEU A 100 3.20 -11.82 -5.41
C LEU A 100 1.73 -12.16 -5.60
N ILE A 101 1.06 -11.55 -6.58
CA ILE A 101 -0.35 -11.84 -6.88
C ILE A 101 -0.50 -13.28 -7.37
N VAL A 102 0.31 -13.71 -8.32
CA VAL A 102 0.21 -15.05 -8.91
C VAL A 102 0.56 -16.13 -7.89
N VAL A 103 1.74 -16.04 -7.29
CA VAL A 103 2.24 -17.07 -6.35
C VAL A 103 1.46 -17.01 -5.04
N GLY A 104 1.24 -15.79 -4.50
CA GLY A 104 0.54 -15.60 -3.24
C GLY A 104 -0.93 -16.03 -3.28
N SER A 105 -1.68 -15.68 -4.35
CA SER A 105 -3.09 -16.06 -4.45
C SER A 105 -3.28 -17.56 -4.68
N THR A 106 -2.43 -18.18 -5.52
CA THR A 106 -2.49 -19.64 -5.78
C THR A 106 -2.07 -20.43 -4.56
N GLY A 107 -0.99 -20.03 -3.89
CA GLY A 107 -0.56 -20.66 -2.62
C GLY A 107 -1.60 -20.51 -1.53
N ALA A 108 -2.14 -19.30 -1.35
CA ALA A 108 -3.18 -19.04 -0.36
C ALA A 108 -4.47 -19.84 -0.63
N TYR A 109 -4.86 -20.04 -1.89
CA TYR A 109 -6.02 -20.84 -2.25
C TYR A 109 -5.90 -22.29 -1.76
N TYR A 110 -4.72 -22.90 -1.93
CA TYR A 110 -4.44 -24.22 -1.38
C TYR A 110 -4.45 -24.21 0.14
N LEU A 111 -3.68 -23.30 0.77
CA LEU A 111 -3.49 -23.23 2.22
C LEU A 111 -4.77 -22.88 2.99
N ALA A 112 -5.66 -22.10 2.39
CA ALA A 112 -6.95 -21.75 2.99
C ALA A 112 -7.85 -22.97 3.22
N ARG A 113 -7.69 -24.02 2.42
CA ARG A 113 -8.47 -25.26 2.48
C ARG A 113 -7.87 -26.33 3.38
N CYS A 114 -6.62 -26.15 3.82
CA CYS A 114 -5.91 -27.09 4.67
C CYS A 114 -6.09 -26.73 6.15
N ALA A 115 -6.97 -27.47 6.85
CA ALA A 115 -7.19 -27.30 8.28
C ALA A 115 -6.18 -28.11 9.14
N ARG A 116 -5.51 -29.12 8.57
CA ARG A 116 -4.58 -30.04 9.28
C ARG A 116 -3.48 -30.51 8.32
N GLY A 117 -2.44 -31.16 8.91
CA GLY A 117 -1.35 -31.76 8.15
C GLY A 117 -0.35 -30.76 7.58
N LEU A 118 0.34 -31.15 6.50
CA LEU A 118 1.44 -30.38 5.90
C LEU A 118 1.02 -28.98 5.45
N GLY A 119 -0.16 -28.82 4.85
CA GLY A 119 -0.63 -27.52 4.39
C GLY A 119 -0.86 -26.53 5.52
N TYR A 120 -1.36 -27.00 6.67
CA TYR A 120 -1.48 -26.18 7.87
C TYR A 120 -0.09 -25.79 8.44
N GLY A 121 0.85 -26.76 8.47
CA GLY A 121 2.24 -26.49 8.88
C GLY A 121 2.92 -25.44 8.00
N LEU A 122 2.74 -25.52 6.67
CA LEU A 122 3.24 -24.52 5.74
C LEU A 122 2.60 -23.14 5.97
N TYR A 123 1.30 -23.08 6.25
CA TYR A 123 0.64 -21.81 6.58
C TYR A 123 1.25 -21.17 7.85
N ILE A 124 1.49 -21.97 8.90
CA ILE A 124 2.15 -21.49 10.12
C ILE A 124 3.58 -21.02 9.82
N LEU A 125 4.31 -21.71 8.95
CA LEU A 125 5.66 -21.28 8.52
C LEU A 125 5.61 -19.91 7.85
N PHE A 126 4.63 -19.65 6.98
CA PHE A 126 4.44 -18.31 6.40
C PHE A 126 4.12 -17.27 7.47
N LEU A 127 3.28 -17.58 8.47
CA LEU A 127 2.99 -16.65 9.56
C LEU A 127 4.23 -16.31 10.39
N LEU A 128 5.09 -17.30 10.67
CA LEU A 128 6.37 -17.07 11.34
C LEU A 128 7.27 -16.14 10.51
N GLY A 129 7.25 -16.26 9.19
CA GLY A 129 7.99 -15.38 8.28
C GLY A 129 7.60 -13.90 8.39
N ILE A 130 6.36 -13.58 8.82
CA ILE A 130 5.92 -12.20 9.05
C ILE A 130 6.52 -11.66 10.37
N VAL A 131 6.62 -12.50 11.38
CA VAL A 131 7.08 -12.11 12.73
C VAL A 131 8.58 -11.94 12.80
N LEU A 132 9.32 -12.73 12.02
CA LEU A 132 10.79 -12.68 12.03
C LEU A 132 11.27 -11.39 11.34
N PRO A 133 12.11 -10.59 12.02
CA PRO A 133 12.69 -9.41 11.40
C PRO A 133 13.60 -9.84 10.24
N PHE A 134 13.28 -9.43 9.02
CA PHE A 134 14.06 -9.81 7.83
C PHE A 134 15.51 -9.31 7.90
N GLN A 135 15.76 -8.25 8.67
CA GLN A 135 17.09 -7.69 8.91
C GLN A 135 18.07 -8.73 9.47
N LEU A 136 17.58 -9.72 10.23
CA LEU A 136 18.42 -10.81 10.75
C LEU A 136 19.00 -11.69 9.64
N GLY A 137 18.26 -11.83 8.53
CA GLY A 137 18.67 -12.59 7.36
C GLY A 137 19.41 -11.80 6.31
N MET A 138 19.62 -10.49 6.48
CA MET A 138 20.11 -9.59 5.44
C MET A 138 21.51 -9.96 4.94
N ILE A 139 22.46 -10.27 5.85
CA ILE A 139 23.83 -10.63 5.48
C ILE A 139 23.87 -11.96 4.72
N PRO A 140 23.26 -13.07 5.20
CA PRO A 140 23.25 -14.32 4.46
C PRO A 140 22.48 -14.22 3.13
N LEU A 141 21.40 -13.44 3.06
CA LEU A 141 20.68 -13.19 1.81
C LEU A 141 21.52 -12.38 0.81
N TYR A 142 22.25 -11.38 1.27
CA TYR A 142 23.17 -10.61 0.43
C TYR A 142 24.23 -11.55 -0.21
N LYS A 143 24.88 -12.39 0.61
CA LYS A 143 25.86 -13.36 0.13
C LYS A 143 25.26 -14.34 -0.90
N LEU A 144 24.06 -14.84 -0.64
CA LEU A 144 23.37 -15.74 -1.57
C LEU A 144 23.13 -15.07 -2.93
N VAL A 145 22.68 -13.80 -2.92
CA VAL A 145 22.44 -13.04 -4.16
C VAL A 145 23.74 -12.71 -4.88
N ASP A 146 24.82 -12.44 -4.14
CA ASP A 146 26.18 -12.25 -4.67
C ASP A 146 26.72 -13.53 -5.30
N ASP A 147 26.65 -14.65 -4.61
CA ASP A 147 27.09 -15.98 -5.10
C ASP A 147 26.35 -16.38 -6.38
N LEU A 148 25.09 -15.95 -6.55
CA LEU A 148 24.31 -16.16 -7.76
C LEU A 148 24.65 -15.16 -8.89
N GLY A 149 25.48 -14.16 -8.64
CA GLY A 149 25.80 -13.10 -9.59
C GLY A 149 24.62 -12.17 -9.90
N TRP A 150 23.70 -11.99 -8.94
CA TRP A 150 22.47 -11.21 -9.14
C TRP A 150 22.49 -9.83 -8.45
N LEU A 151 23.61 -9.44 -7.84
CA LEU A 151 23.79 -8.06 -7.40
C LEU A 151 23.77 -7.11 -8.60
N GLY A 152 23.22 -5.92 -8.43
CA GLY A 152 23.06 -4.93 -9.49
C GLY A 152 22.03 -5.32 -10.56
N THR A 153 21.16 -6.29 -10.32
CA THR A 153 20.20 -6.78 -11.32
C THR A 153 18.74 -6.68 -10.87
N TYR A 154 17.83 -6.52 -11.84
CA TYR A 154 16.39 -6.54 -11.54
C TYR A 154 15.91 -7.87 -10.97
N GLN A 155 16.42 -9.01 -11.48
CA GLN A 155 16.01 -10.33 -11.01
C GLN A 155 16.34 -10.53 -9.53
N GLY A 156 17.52 -10.09 -9.08
CA GLY A 156 17.89 -10.15 -7.67
C GLY A 156 16.91 -9.42 -6.78
N MET A 157 16.58 -8.17 -7.14
CA MET A 157 15.62 -7.36 -6.39
C MET A 157 14.18 -7.90 -6.43
N VAL A 158 13.72 -8.31 -7.61
CA VAL A 158 12.36 -8.84 -7.78
C VAL A 158 12.16 -10.11 -6.97
N LEU A 159 13.13 -11.03 -7.00
CA LEU A 159 13.05 -12.27 -6.21
C LEU A 159 13.18 -12.01 -4.72
N PHE A 160 14.04 -11.07 -4.31
CA PHE A 160 14.14 -10.65 -2.93
C PHE A 160 12.79 -10.14 -2.40
N TYR A 161 12.17 -9.15 -3.08
CA TYR A 161 10.89 -8.61 -2.64
C TYR A 161 9.76 -9.63 -2.70
N THR A 162 9.75 -10.47 -3.72
CA THR A 162 8.77 -11.55 -3.81
C THR A 162 8.90 -12.49 -2.61
N GLY A 163 10.13 -12.92 -2.28
CA GLY A 163 10.37 -13.83 -1.14
C GLY A 163 9.94 -13.24 0.19
N ILE A 164 10.34 -11.99 0.47
CA ILE A 164 10.10 -11.37 1.78
C ILE A 164 8.65 -10.94 1.99
N GLN A 165 7.94 -10.57 0.91
CA GLN A 165 6.54 -10.14 0.98
C GLN A 165 5.53 -11.27 0.74
N LEU A 166 5.99 -12.44 0.31
CA LEU A 166 5.13 -13.60 0.10
C LEU A 166 4.38 -14.06 1.37
N PRO A 167 5.01 -14.13 2.56
CA PRO A 167 4.33 -14.47 3.81
C PRO A 167 3.13 -13.57 4.09
N PHE A 168 3.33 -12.27 4.02
CA PHE A 168 2.29 -11.28 4.25
C PHE A 168 1.18 -11.36 3.19
N THR A 169 1.55 -11.54 1.93
CA THR A 169 0.61 -11.69 0.82
C THR A 169 -0.26 -12.94 0.98
N VAL A 170 0.34 -14.08 1.33
CA VAL A 170 -0.36 -15.33 1.62
C VAL A 170 -1.30 -15.18 2.81
N PHE A 171 -0.87 -14.50 3.87
CA PHE A 171 -1.72 -14.21 5.02
C PHE A 171 -3.00 -13.45 4.62
N LEU A 172 -2.86 -12.37 3.87
CA LEU A 172 -3.99 -11.55 3.43
C LEU A 172 -4.97 -12.35 2.56
N TYR A 173 -4.45 -13.06 1.54
CA TYR A 173 -5.30 -13.86 0.67
C TYR A 173 -5.96 -15.02 1.41
N THR A 174 -5.22 -15.74 2.27
CA THR A 174 -5.76 -16.86 3.03
C THR A 174 -6.89 -16.42 3.95
N GLY A 175 -6.72 -15.30 4.66
CA GLY A 175 -7.76 -14.72 5.51
C GLY A 175 -9.04 -14.42 4.71
N PHE A 176 -8.91 -13.78 3.55
CA PHE A 176 -10.05 -13.46 2.69
C PHE A 176 -10.72 -14.70 2.08
N ILE A 177 -9.93 -15.67 1.60
CA ILE A 177 -10.46 -16.92 1.00
C ILE A 177 -11.22 -17.75 2.03
N ARG A 178 -10.77 -17.78 3.30
CA ARG A 178 -11.49 -18.47 4.38
C ARG A 178 -12.86 -17.87 4.69
N ALA A 179 -13.02 -16.57 4.47
CA ALA A 179 -14.30 -15.88 4.63
C ALA A 179 -15.27 -16.08 3.44
N LEU A 180 -14.79 -16.58 2.29
CA LEU A 180 -15.63 -16.87 1.14
C LEU A 180 -16.37 -18.22 1.32
N PRO A 181 -17.68 -18.29 1.01
CA PRO A 181 -18.42 -19.54 0.98
C PRO A 181 -17.75 -20.56 0.04
N GLN A 182 -17.62 -21.79 0.52
CA GLN A 182 -16.99 -22.87 -0.25
C GLN A 182 -17.83 -23.29 -1.45
N ASP A 183 -19.13 -23.05 -1.39
CA ASP A 183 -20.11 -23.43 -2.39
C ASP A 183 -19.78 -22.91 -3.80
N TYR A 184 -19.17 -21.73 -3.91
CA TYR A 184 -18.74 -21.18 -5.21
C TYR A 184 -17.74 -22.09 -5.95
N ALA A 185 -16.76 -22.63 -5.23
CA ALA A 185 -15.75 -23.51 -5.84
C ALA A 185 -16.32 -24.93 -6.06
N GLN A 186 -17.17 -25.41 -5.15
CA GLN A 186 -17.79 -26.73 -5.24
C GLN A 186 -18.79 -26.79 -6.38
N ALA A 187 -19.65 -25.77 -6.56
CA ALA A 187 -20.58 -25.70 -7.69
C ALA A 187 -19.83 -25.75 -9.04
N ALA A 188 -18.72 -25.01 -9.17
CA ALA A 188 -17.91 -25.05 -10.39
C ALA A 188 -17.34 -26.46 -10.69
N LEU A 189 -16.94 -27.21 -9.63
CA LEU A 189 -16.45 -28.59 -9.79
C LEU A 189 -17.59 -29.55 -10.22
N ILE A 190 -18.80 -29.36 -9.69
CA ILE A 190 -20.00 -30.13 -10.08
C ILE A 190 -20.37 -29.85 -11.55
N ASP A 191 -20.20 -28.57 -11.98
CA ASP A 191 -20.43 -28.14 -13.37
C ASP A 191 -19.30 -28.60 -14.34
N GLY A 192 -18.38 -29.46 -13.88
CA GLY A 192 -17.35 -30.06 -14.73
C GLY A 192 -16.05 -29.23 -14.86
N CYS A 193 -15.90 -28.13 -14.13
CA CYS A 193 -14.63 -27.40 -14.08
C CYS A 193 -13.56 -28.20 -13.32
N ASN A 194 -12.32 -28.17 -13.79
CA ASN A 194 -11.18 -28.63 -12.99
C ASN A 194 -10.78 -27.57 -11.94
N HIS A 195 -9.95 -27.94 -10.96
CA HIS A 195 -9.53 -27.04 -9.86
C HIS A 195 -8.87 -25.74 -10.35
N ARG A 196 -8.08 -25.79 -11.44
CA ARG A 196 -7.46 -24.61 -12.04
C ARG A 196 -8.51 -23.67 -12.64
N GLN A 197 -9.49 -24.22 -13.33
CA GLN A 197 -10.59 -23.44 -13.90
C GLN A 197 -11.49 -22.85 -12.80
N ALA A 198 -11.82 -23.61 -11.77
CA ALA A 198 -12.56 -23.12 -10.61
C ALA A 198 -11.82 -21.96 -9.93
N PHE A 199 -10.49 -22.07 -9.74
CA PHE A 199 -9.69 -20.99 -9.22
C PHE A 199 -9.70 -19.77 -10.15
N THR A 200 -9.28 -19.92 -11.41
CA THR A 200 -9.04 -18.76 -12.30
C THR A 200 -10.30 -18.06 -12.74
N ARG A 201 -11.42 -18.82 -12.95
CA ARG A 201 -12.67 -18.26 -13.49
C ARG A 201 -13.67 -17.84 -12.41
N ILE A 202 -13.62 -18.46 -11.23
CA ILE A 202 -14.58 -18.19 -10.15
C ILE A 202 -13.93 -17.53 -8.96
N VAL A 203 -12.93 -18.18 -8.34
CA VAL A 203 -12.36 -17.69 -7.07
C VAL A 203 -11.53 -16.43 -7.27
N PHE A 204 -10.57 -16.43 -8.21
CA PHE A 204 -9.68 -15.30 -8.42
C PHE A 204 -10.40 -13.98 -8.75
N PRO A 205 -11.45 -13.93 -9.60
CA PRO A 205 -12.26 -12.74 -9.76
C PRO A 205 -12.91 -12.22 -8.47
N LEU A 206 -13.32 -13.13 -7.57
CA LEU A 206 -13.87 -12.77 -6.26
C LEU A 206 -12.80 -12.18 -5.31
N LEU A 207 -11.51 -12.47 -5.56
CA LEU A 207 -10.39 -11.90 -4.79
C LEU A 207 -10.05 -10.44 -5.18
N ARG A 208 -10.71 -9.84 -6.18
CA ARG A 208 -10.39 -8.45 -6.62
C ARG A 208 -10.29 -7.43 -5.48
N PRO A 209 -11.18 -7.41 -4.47
CA PRO A 209 -11.07 -6.43 -3.39
C PRO A 209 -9.78 -6.61 -2.58
N ILE A 210 -9.46 -7.84 -2.18
CA ILE A 210 -8.24 -8.12 -1.42
C ILE A 210 -6.99 -7.98 -2.27
N THR A 211 -7.05 -8.28 -3.58
CA THR A 211 -5.93 -8.05 -4.51
C THR A 211 -5.57 -6.57 -4.58
N GLY A 212 -6.56 -5.66 -4.59
CA GLY A 212 -6.30 -4.23 -4.51
C GLY A 212 -5.57 -3.84 -3.22
N THR A 213 -5.94 -4.43 -2.09
CA THR A 213 -5.23 -4.22 -0.80
C THR A 213 -3.80 -4.77 -0.85
N VAL A 214 -3.60 -5.97 -1.39
CA VAL A 214 -2.28 -6.58 -1.58
C VAL A 214 -1.39 -5.68 -2.44
N ILE A 215 -1.91 -5.17 -3.56
CA ILE A 215 -1.17 -4.27 -4.45
C ILE A 215 -0.72 -3.03 -3.70
N ILE A 216 -1.61 -2.32 -3.01
CA ILE A 216 -1.26 -1.06 -2.34
C ILE A 216 -0.22 -1.29 -1.24
N LEU A 217 -0.45 -2.26 -0.35
CA LEU A 217 0.43 -2.48 0.79
C LEU A 217 1.84 -2.89 0.35
N ASN A 218 1.93 -3.81 -0.62
CA ASN A 218 3.23 -4.24 -1.15
C ASN A 218 3.87 -3.16 -2.03
N ALA A 219 3.10 -2.41 -2.85
CA ALA A 219 3.64 -1.31 -3.64
C ALA A 219 4.26 -0.23 -2.76
N VAL A 220 3.56 0.18 -1.69
CA VAL A 220 4.08 1.18 -0.74
C VAL A 220 5.36 0.67 -0.07
N PHE A 221 5.40 -0.60 0.33
CA PHE A 221 6.59 -1.19 0.94
C PHE A 221 7.78 -1.19 -0.04
N ILE A 222 7.61 -1.74 -1.24
CA ILE A 222 8.68 -1.87 -2.25
C ILE A 222 9.15 -0.51 -2.74
N TRP A 223 8.21 0.41 -3.00
CA TRP A 223 8.53 1.74 -3.54
C TRP A 223 9.33 2.61 -2.57
N ASN A 224 9.02 2.52 -1.26
CA ASN A 224 9.66 3.37 -0.25
C ASN A 224 10.90 2.72 0.38
N ASP A 225 11.23 1.48 0.04
CA ASP A 225 12.44 0.84 0.57
C ASP A 225 13.68 1.51 0.00
N PHE A 226 14.50 2.00 0.89
CA PHE A 226 15.78 2.62 0.59
C PHE A 226 16.94 1.67 0.82
N PHE A 227 16.89 0.94 1.95
CA PHE A 227 18.07 0.25 2.45
C PHE A 227 18.44 -0.98 1.63
N THR A 228 17.45 -1.76 1.22
CA THR A 228 17.70 -2.96 0.41
C THR A 228 18.24 -2.60 -0.98
N PRO A 229 17.62 -1.69 -1.76
CA PRO A 229 18.18 -1.28 -3.04
C PRO A 229 19.57 -0.65 -2.92
N LEU A 230 19.84 0.10 -1.85
CA LEU A 230 21.18 0.65 -1.61
C LEU A 230 22.24 -0.46 -1.51
N LEU A 231 21.92 -1.58 -0.84
CA LEU A 231 22.85 -2.71 -0.70
C LEU A 231 22.96 -3.56 -1.96
N TYR A 232 21.85 -3.82 -2.64
CA TYR A 232 21.78 -4.80 -3.74
C TYR A 232 22.00 -4.18 -5.11
N LEU A 233 21.69 -2.89 -5.30
CA LEU A 233 21.81 -2.17 -6.56
C LEU A 233 22.84 -1.03 -6.51
N GLY A 234 23.39 -0.71 -5.34
CA GLY A 234 24.33 0.40 -5.18
C GLY A 234 25.50 0.30 -6.14
N GLY A 235 25.79 1.42 -6.83
CA GLY A 235 26.83 1.50 -7.86
C GLY A 235 26.45 0.89 -9.21
N SER A 236 25.22 0.41 -9.42
CA SER A 236 24.71 -0.02 -10.71
C SER A 236 23.88 1.08 -11.39
N ASP A 237 23.58 0.88 -12.68
CA ASP A 237 22.65 1.72 -13.46
C ASP A 237 21.16 1.50 -13.10
N LYS A 238 20.88 0.65 -12.10
CA LYS A 238 19.53 0.23 -11.70
C LYS A 238 19.10 0.75 -10.33
N GLU A 239 19.71 1.83 -9.87
CA GLU A 239 19.31 2.47 -8.62
C GLU A 239 17.84 2.88 -8.64
N THR A 240 17.17 2.72 -7.48
CA THR A 240 15.78 3.09 -7.30
C THR A 240 15.61 4.55 -6.91
N VAL A 241 14.40 5.06 -6.98
CA VAL A 241 14.08 6.45 -6.63
C VAL A 241 14.56 6.84 -5.22
N PRO A 242 14.33 6.06 -4.15
CA PRO A 242 14.83 6.42 -2.83
C PRO A 242 16.35 6.52 -2.77
N VAL A 243 17.08 5.64 -3.46
CA VAL A 243 18.56 5.66 -3.51
C VAL A 243 19.06 6.88 -4.28
N GLY A 244 18.50 7.14 -5.46
CA GLY A 244 18.84 8.30 -6.27
C GLY A 244 18.56 9.63 -5.56
N ILE A 245 17.41 9.74 -4.88
CA ILE A 245 17.08 10.93 -4.07
C ILE A 245 18.03 11.10 -2.88
N PHE A 246 18.42 10.02 -2.22
CA PHE A 246 19.38 10.10 -1.10
C PHE A 246 20.74 10.64 -1.57
N ALA A 247 21.26 10.13 -2.67
CA ALA A 247 22.51 10.63 -3.27
C ALA A 247 22.37 12.09 -3.70
N PHE A 248 21.26 12.46 -4.32
CA PHE A 248 20.93 13.81 -4.75
C PHE A 248 20.84 14.79 -3.57
N VAL A 249 20.11 14.44 -2.49
CA VAL A 249 20.02 15.26 -1.28
C VAL A 249 21.40 15.47 -0.67
N GLY A 250 22.23 14.44 -0.62
CA GLY A 250 23.61 14.55 -0.11
C GLY A 250 24.47 15.53 -0.93
N GLN A 251 24.26 15.60 -2.24
CA GLN A 251 25.00 16.48 -3.13
C GLN A 251 24.48 17.94 -3.12
N TYR A 252 23.19 18.13 -2.99
CA TYR A 252 22.53 19.45 -3.09
C TYR A 252 21.93 19.92 -1.77
N VAL A 253 22.53 19.55 -0.63
CA VAL A 253 22.02 19.85 0.72
C VAL A 253 21.77 21.35 0.96
N SER A 254 22.44 22.23 0.23
CA SER A 254 22.29 23.69 0.34
C SER A 254 21.18 24.27 -0.54
N ASP A 255 20.64 23.50 -1.48
CA ASP A 255 19.58 23.92 -2.40
C ASP A 255 18.25 23.23 -2.06
N TYR A 256 17.58 23.76 -1.06
CA TYR A 256 16.32 23.20 -0.58
C TYR A 256 15.23 23.20 -1.67
N GLY A 257 15.15 24.22 -2.53
CA GLY A 257 14.17 24.29 -3.60
C GLY A 257 14.27 23.08 -4.54
N LEU A 258 15.50 22.82 -4.95
CA LEU A 258 15.85 21.72 -5.82
C LEU A 258 15.57 20.35 -5.16
N VAL A 259 15.99 20.17 -3.90
CA VAL A 259 15.77 18.95 -3.12
C VAL A 259 14.29 18.65 -2.93
N PHE A 260 13.50 19.66 -2.53
CA PHE A 260 12.06 19.49 -2.33
C PHE A 260 11.31 19.21 -3.64
N ALA A 261 11.73 19.80 -4.76
CA ALA A 261 11.18 19.48 -6.08
C ALA A 261 11.45 18.02 -6.46
N GLY A 262 12.66 17.52 -6.23
CA GLY A 262 13.01 16.10 -6.42
C GLY A 262 12.15 15.17 -5.57
N LEU A 263 11.94 15.49 -4.29
CA LEU A 263 11.08 14.71 -3.40
C LEU A 263 9.61 14.70 -3.85
N VAL A 264 9.08 15.83 -4.34
CA VAL A 264 7.72 15.88 -4.93
C VAL A 264 7.63 14.94 -6.12
N LEU A 265 8.57 15.02 -7.07
CA LEU A 265 8.59 14.14 -8.25
C LEU A 265 8.69 12.66 -7.88
N ALA A 266 9.52 12.33 -6.90
CA ALA A 266 9.70 10.96 -6.41
C ALA A 266 8.43 10.38 -5.75
N ALA A 267 7.63 11.24 -5.09
CA ALA A 267 6.40 10.82 -4.41
C ALA A 267 5.20 10.66 -5.37
N LEU A 268 5.19 11.35 -6.53
CA LEU A 268 4.04 11.36 -7.43
C LEU A 268 3.55 9.97 -7.86
N PRO A 269 4.40 9.02 -8.31
CA PRO A 269 3.91 7.73 -8.79
C PRO A 269 3.17 6.93 -7.72
N ILE A 270 3.71 6.88 -6.49
CA ILE A 270 3.05 6.12 -5.40
C ILE A 270 1.76 6.81 -4.94
N LEU A 271 1.70 8.13 -4.96
CA LEU A 271 0.48 8.88 -4.67
C LEU A 271 -0.62 8.60 -5.71
N ILE A 272 -0.26 8.53 -7.00
CA ILE A 272 -1.20 8.17 -8.08
C ILE A 272 -1.74 6.76 -7.86
N VAL A 273 -0.87 5.79 -7.59
CA VAL A 273 -1.26 4.40 -7.28
C VAL A 273 -2.23 4.37 -6.09
N PHE A 274 -1.90 5.10 -5.02
CA PHE A 274 -2.76 5.17 -3.83
C PHE A 274 -4.13 5.77 -4.14
N VAL A 275 -4.21 6.91 -4.82
CA VAL A 275 -5.48 7.58 -5.16
C VAL A 275 -6.37 6.69 -6.04
N VAL A 276 -5.78 5.98 -7.01
CA VAL A 276 -6.53 5.07 -7.89
C VAL A 276 -7.08 3.86 -7.12
N LEU A 277 -6.28 3.31 -6.20
CA LEU A 277 -6.60 2.05 -5.53
C LEU A 277 -7.19 2.21 -4.12
N GLN A 278 -7.24 3.41 -3.51
CA GLN A 278 -7.74 3.65 -2.14
C GLN A 278 -9.12 3.04 -1.85
N ARG A 279 -10.02 3.05 -2.86
CA ARG A 279 -11.36 2.44 -2.74
C ARG A 279 -11.33 0.93 -2.44
N TYR A 280 -10.29 0.23 -2.86
CA TYR A 280 -10.14 -1.21 -2.63
C TYR A 280 -9.63 -1.49 -1.21
N VAL A 281 -8.77 -0.62 -0.66
CA VAL A 281 -8.32 -0.71 0.74
C VAL A 281 -9.51 -0.62 1.69
N ILE A 282 -10.36 0.40 1.50
CA ILE A 282 -11.53 0.60 2.36
C ILE A 282 -12.49 -0.63 2.32
N LYS A 283 -12.70 -1.21 1.13
CA LYS A 283 -13.55 -2.39 0.97
C LYS A 283 -12.91 -3.67 1.51
N GLY A 284 -11.58 -3.82 1.37
CA GLY A 284 -10.85 -4.99 1.85
C GLY A 284 -10.88 -5.11 3.37
N PHE A 285 -10.66 -3.99 4.09
CA PHE A 285 -10.75 -3.97 5.54
C PHE A 285 -12.18 -4.11 6.07
N ALA A 286 -13.16 -3.50 5.41
CA ALA A 286 -14.56 -3.59 5.82
C ALA A 286 -15.16 -5.02 5.62
N GLY A 287 -14.66 -5.79 4.67
CA GLY A 287 -15.05 -7.19 4.46
C GLY A 287 -14.51 -8.15 5.52
N GLY A 288 -13.35 -7.86 6.11
CA GLY A 288 -12.76 -8.68 7.18
C GLY A 288 -13.32 -8.45 8.58
N LEU A 289 -14.08 -7.37 8.80
CA LEU A 289 -14.64 -7.01 10.12
C LEU A 289 -16.08 -7.50 10.33
N LYS A 290 -16.70 -8.17 9.34
CA LYS A 290 -18.07 -8.70 9.40
C LYS A 290 -18.13 -10.21 9.63
N GLY A 291 -17.04 -10.84 10.10
CA GLY A 291 -16.99 -12.22 10.51
C GLY A 291 -17.17 -12.39 12.02
#